data_c615649fb3589cc0cbec2962cb7be018
#
_entry.id   c615649fb3589cc0cbec2962cb7be018
#
_cell.length_a   1.000
_cell.length_b   1.000
_cell.length_c   1.000
_cell.angle_alpha   90.00
_cell.angle_beta   90.00
_cell.angle_gamma   90.00
#
_symmetry.space_group_name_H-M   'P 1'
#
loop_
_entity.id
_entity.type
_entity.pdbx_description
1 polymer ?
#
loop_
_entity_poly.entity_id
_entity_poly.type
_entity_poly.pdbx_seq_one_letter_code
_entity_poly.pdbx_strand_id
1 'polypeptide(L)'
;MKSLLPSFILILLYFIAEEFFGPKIGLIAVIILGAGEFFYSWIKEKRINKMTLFNTLFFIALAAVSVLLEGTSFERIQQTIVEAAMCVLIGIFAFSKADMTQTLPESYRKTLQITPEQQEAMHRMLRLLFYLLVLHTVLAFTSAFIFDEEIHQFIEGPLLYILIILFFLTLFVKNRLLAKAASQDEWLPIVNEKGEVVGKATRRSCHSGSMLLHPVVHLHLINEQGNIYLQKRSMKKNFLPGMWDTAVGGHVALGEKIEDALKRETFEELGITKFKARFLGSYVWESS
;
A
#
# COMPACT_ATOMS: atom_id res chain seq x y z
N MET A 1 14.74 16.94 9.28
CA MET A 1 13.40 16.31 9.46
C MET A 1 13.39 15.14 10.45
N LYS A 2 14.31 15.09 11.43
CA LYS A 2 14.48 13.92 12.33
C LYS A 2 13.42 13.77 13.45
N SER A 3 12.29 14.45 13.46
CA SER A 3 11.44 14.47 14.66
C SER A 3 9.96 14.79 14.45
N LEU A 4 9.36 14.36 13.35
CA LEU A 4 7.90 14.47 13.21
C LEU A 4 7.15 13.30 13.87
N LEU A 5 7.80 12.13 14.06
CA LEU A 5 7.20 10.98 14.68
C LEU A 5 6.76 11.23 16.14
N PRO A 6 7.57 11.85 17.01
CA PRO A 6 7.13 12.23 18.35
C PRO A 6 5.91 13.16 18.35
N SER A 7 5.88 14.11 17.43
CA SER A 7 4.76 15.04 17.29
C SER A 7 3.44 14.34 16.95
N PHE A 8 3.51 13.37 16.03
CA PHE A 8 2.37 12.55 15.68
C PHE A 8 1.89 11.69 16.85
N ILE A 9 2.83 11.10 17.59
CA ILE A 9 2.53 10.30 18.79
C ILE A 9 1.82 11.15 19.85
N LEU A 10 2.27 12.37 20.10
CA LEU A 10 1.62 13.26 21.06
C LEU A 10 0.16 13.58 20.71
N ILE A 11 -0.13 13.86 19.43
CA ILE A 11 -1.48 14.11 18.96
C ILE A 11 -2.34 12.84 19.10
N LEU A 12 -1.79 11.68 18.73
CA LEU A 12 -2.49 10.40 18.89
C LEU A 12 -2.81 10.11 20.34
N LEU A 13 -1.87 10.37 21.26
CA LEU A 13 -2.07 10.21 22.69
C LEU A 13 -3.12 11.19 23.24
N TYR A 14 -3.23 12.40 22.68
CA TYR A 14 -4.31 13.31 23.02
C TYR A 14 -5.66 12.67 22.74
N PHE A 15 -5.91 12.18 21.54
CA PHE A 15 -7.20 11.55 21.18
C PHE A 15 -7.51 10.33 22.05
N ILE A 16 -6.51 9.50 22.34
CA ILE A 16 -6.71 8.34 23.22
C ILE A 16 -7.07 8.81 24.65
N ALA A 17 -6.34 9.76 25.20
CA ALA A 17 -6.58 10.24 26.56
C ALA A 17 -7.91 11.00 26.67
N GLU A 18 -8.27 11.76 25.66
CA GLU A 18 -9.55 12.46 25.58
C GLU A 18 -10.74 11.50 25.58
N GLU A 19 -10.68 10.44 24.79
CA GLU A 19 -11.74 9.43 24.69
C GLU A 19 -12.03 8.73 26.03
N PHE A 20 -10.97 8.42 26.79
CA PHE A 20 -11.10 7.69 28.06
C PHE A 20 -11.32 8.59 29.28
N PHE A 21 -10.81 9.82 29.25
CA PHE A 21 -10.70 10.68 30.43
C PHE A 21 -11.26 12.10 30.21
N GLY A 22 -11.70 12.39 29.00
CA GLY A 22 -12.23 13.70 28.60
C GLY A 22 -11.16 14.72 28.19
N PRO A 23 -11.57 15.83 27.55
CA PRO A 23 -10.65 16.77 26.87
C PRO A 23 -9.67 17.46 27.83
N LYS A 24 -10.08 17.81 29.04
CA LYS A 24 -9.22 18.45 30.05
C LYS A 24 -8.06 17.54 30.47
N ILE A 25 -8.34 16.27 30.74
CA ILE A 25 -7.30 15.28 31.12
C ILE A 25 -6.41 14.96 29.91
N GLY A 26 -6.99 14.83 28.72
CA GLY A 26 -6.25 14.65 27.46
C GLY A 26 -5.20 15.76 27.25
N LEU A 27 -5.60 17.02 27.40
CA LEU A 27 -4.68 18.17 27.29
C LEU A 27 -3.56 18.11 28.33
N ILE A 28 -3.89 17.88 29.60
CA ILE A 28 -2.90 17.80 30.68
C ILE A 28 -1.89 16.65 30.40
N ALA A 29 -2.37 15.48 30.01
CA ALA A 29 -1.53 14.31 29.72
C ALA A 29 -0.52 14.62 28.61
N VAL A 30 -0.97 15.23 27.51
CA VAL A 30 -0.12 15.55 26.37
C VAL A 30 0.88 16.68 26.67
N ILE A 31 0.50 17.65 27.48
CA ILE A 31 1.41 18.70 27.95
C ILE A 31 2.53 18.10 28.79
N ILE A 32 2.20 17.21 29.73
CA ILE A 32 3.19 16.55 30.59
C ILE A 32 4.14 15.68 29.74
N LEU A 33 3.60 14.88 28.82
CA LEU A 33 4.40 14.03 27.94
C LEU A 33 5.28 14.86 26.99
N GLY A 34 4.74 15.91 26.39
CA GLY A 34 5.48 16.79 25.50
C GLY A 34 6.59 17.56 26.22
N ALA A 35 6.32 18.06 27.43
CA ALA A 35 7.34 18.68 28.27
C ALA A 35 8.41 17.66 28.68
N GLY A 36 8.02 16.44 29.08
CA GLY A 36 8.94 15.36 29.41
C GLY A 36 9.87 15.00 28.25
N GLU A 37 9.32 14.85 27.03
CA GLU A 37 10.11 14.59 25.83
C GLU A 37 11.06 15.76 25.50
N PHE A 38 10.56 17.00 25.63
CA PHE A 38 11.37 18.19 25.40
C PHE A 38 12.57 18.22 26.35
N PHE A 39 12.37 18.03 27.66
CA PHE A 39 13.46 18.03 28.64
C PHE A 39 14.40 16.84 28.44
N TYR A 40 13.89 15.66 28.12
CA TYR A 40 14.71 14.49 27.82
C TYR A 40 15.64 14.74 26.62
N SER A 41 15.10 15.25 25.52
CA SER A 41 15.87 15.58 24.31
C SER A 41 16.89 16.67 24.59
N TRP A 42 16.52 17.69 25.36
CA TRP A 42 17.43 18.77 25.72
C TRP A 42 18.61 18.32 26.57
N ILE A 43 18.35 17.49 27.58
CA ILE A 43 19.39 17.01 28.51
C ILE A 43 20.30 15.97 27.83
N LYS A 44 19.70 15.00 27.14
CA LYS A 44 20.43 13.83 26.59
C LYS A 44 21.08 14.14 25.24
N GLU A 45 20.36 14.78 24.36
CA GLU A 45 20.81 15.05 22.98
C GLU A 45 21.44 16.42 22.80
N LYS A 46 21.35 17.29 23.81
CA LYS A 46 21.78 18.72 23.78
C LYS A 46 21.24 19.46 22.56
N ARG A 47 20.07 19.06 22.07
CA ARG A 47 19.39 19.63 20.90
C ARG A 47 17.94 19.88 21.21
N ILE A 48 17.45 21.05 20.81
CA ILE A 48 16.03 21.40 20.91
C ILE A 48 15.32 20.82 19.68
N ASN A 49 14.39 19.91 19.91
CA ASN A 49 13.45 19.46 18.90
C ASN A 49 12.38 20.53 18.69
N LYS A 50 12.53 21.31 17.63
CA LYS A 50 11.61 22.44 17.32
C LYS A 50 10.16 22.00 17.16
N MET A 51 9.92 20.78 16.66
CA MET A 51 8.55 20.27 16.46
C MET A 51 7.91 19.83 17.77
N THR A 52 8.64 19.14 18.64
CA THR A 52 8.16 18.80 19.99
C THR A 52 7.86 20.07 20.78
N LEU A 53 8.75 21.06 20.71
CA LEU A 53 8.52 22.37 21.34
C LEU A 53 7.25 23.05 20.79
N PHE A 54 7.10 23.10 19.46
CA PHE A 54 5.93 23.68 18.82
C PHE A 54 4.64 22.98 19.27
N ASN A 55 4.59 21.65 19.25
CA ASN A 55 3.42 20.89 19.68
C ASN A 55 3.10 21.10 21.16
N THR A 56 4.11 21.08 22.03
CA THR A 56 3.91 21.32 23.45
C THR A 56 3.31 22.72 23.69
N LEU A 57 3.87 23.74 23.02
CA LEU A 57 3.33 25.11 23.09
C LEU A 57 1.93 25.21 22.49
N PHE A 58 1.64 24.50 21.40
CA PHE A 58 0.30 24.42 20.81
C PHE A 58 -0.72 23.88 21.81
N PHE A 59 -0.43 22.74 22.49
CA PHE A 59 -1.35 22.18 23.49
C PHE A 59 -1.47 23.05 24.75
N ILE A 60 -0.39 23.72 25.16
CA ILE A 60 -0.46 24.69 26.26
C ILE A 60 -1.38 25.87 25.88
N ALA A 61 -1.22 26.42 24.68
CA ALA A 61 -2.06 27.49 24.18
C ALA A 61 -3.53 27.06 24.08
N LEU A 62 -3.77 25.85 23.54
CA LEU A 62 -5.11 25.28 23.44
C LEU A 62 -5.75 25.10 24.82
N ALA A 63 -5.01 24.59 25.82
CA ALA A 63 -5.49 24.45 27.19
C ALA A 63 -5.81 25.81 27.84
N ALA A 64 -4.94 26.80 27.64
CA ALA A 64 -5.19 28.14 28.17
C ALA A 64 -6.46 28.77 27.56
N VAL A 65 -6.65 28.65 26.24
CA VAL A 65 -7.84 29.13 25.55
C VAL A 65 -9.09 28.35 26.01
N SER A 66 -8.98 27.03 26.20
CA SER A 66 -10.08 26.20 26.72
C SER A 66 -10.55 26.65 28.10
N VAL A 67 -9.64 27.00 29.01
CA VAL A 67 -9.99 27.52 30.34
C VAL A 67 -10.61 28.91 30.24
N LEU A 68 -10.10 29.78 29.38
CA LEU A 68 -10.62 31.14 29.23
C LEU A 68 -12.00 31.20 28.58
N LEU A 69 -12.32 30.24 27.73
CA LEU A 69 -13.56 30.15 26.96
C LEU A 69 -14.48 29.01 27.45
N GLU A 70 -14.29 28.55 28.68
CA GLU A 70 -15.13 27.52 29.28
C GLU A 70 -16.62 27.94 29.26
N GLY A 71 -17.50 26.98 28.88
CA GLY A 71 -18.95 27.25 28.76
C GLY A 71 -19.34 27.99 27.48
N THR A 72 -18.42 28.19 26.54
CA THR A 72 -18.68 28.81 25.22
C THR A 72 -18.74 27.75 24.11
N SER A 73 -19.09 28.18 22.88
CA SER A 73 -19.03 27.34 21.69
C SER A 73 -17.63 26.81 21.37
N PHE A 74 -16.58 27.33 22.01
CA PHE A 74 -15.20 26.88 21.83
C PHE A 74 -15.02 25.42 22.30
N GLU A 75 -15.67 25.00 23.36
CA GLU A 75 -15.61 23.61 23.84
C GLU A 75 -16.04 22.62 22.75
N ARG A 76 -17.05 22.99 21.95
CA ARG A 76 -17.56 22.18 20.85
C ARG A 76 -16.61 22.05 19.65
N ILE A 77 -15.64 22.93 19.50
CA ILE A 77 -14.70 22.90 18.35
C ILE A 77 -13.26 22.55 18.75
N GLN A 78 -13.01 22.36 20.05
CA GLN A 78 -11.65 22.14 20.57
C GLN A 78 -11.00 20.88 19.96
N GLN A 79 -11.71 19.77 19.93
CA GLN A 79 -11.22 18.52 19.35
C GLN A 79 -11.00 18.65 17.83
N THR A 80 -11.91 19.35 17.16
CA THR A 80 -11.78 19.65 15.71
C THR A 80 -10.51 20.47 15.41
N ILE A 81 -10.09 21.37 16.30
CA ILE A 81 -8.83 22.13 16.13
C ILE A 81 -7.61 21.19 16.22
N VAL A 82 -7.63 20.23 17.13
CA VAL A 82 -6.55 19.22 17.24
C VAL A 82 -6.52 18.31 16.01
N GLU A 83 -7.69 17.91 15.53
CA GLU A 83 -7.81 17.13 14.30
C GLU A 83 -7.28 17.90 13.08
N ALA A 84 -7.59 19.19 12.98
CA ALA A 84 -7.05 20.06 11.91
C ALA A 84 -5.51 20.13 11.96
N ALA A 85 -4.92 20.22 13.16
CA ALA A 85 -3.47 20.15 13.31
C ALA A 85 -2.90 18.79 12.87
N MET A 86 -3.59 17.68 13.14
CA MET A 86 -3.23 16.36 12.64
C MET A 86 -3.33 16.27 11.11
N CYS A 87 -4.37 16.86 10.50
CA CYS A 87 -4.49 16.97 9.06
C CYS A 87 -3.29 17.68 8.44
N VAL A 88 -2.83 18.81 9.02
CA VAL A 88 -1.64 19.52 8.54
C VAL A 88 -0.40 18.61 8.59
N LEU A 89 -0.17 17.89 9.68
CA LEU A 89 0.97 16.98 9.81
C LEU A 89 0.91 15.84 8.79
N ILE A 90 -0.23 15.18 8.65
CA ILE A 90 -0.41 14.11 7.66
C ILE A 90 -0.24 14.67 6.25
N GLY A 91 -0.76 15.88 5.97
CA GLY A 91 -0.60 16.55 4.70
C GLY A 91 0.87 16.80 4.35
N ILE A 92 1.68 17.27 5.31
CA ILE A 92 3.12 17.42 5.11
C ILE A 92 3.76 16.10 4.67
N PHE A 93 3.43 14.97 5.31
CA PHE A 93 3.95 13.65 4.92
C PHE A 93 3.37 13.16 3.59
N ALA A 94 2.09 13.32 3.37
CA ALA A 94 1.39 12.82 2.19
C ALA A 94 1.85 13.47 0.88
N PHE A 95 2.23 14.77 0.93
CA PHE A 95 2.55 15.57 -0.25
C PHE A 95 4.04 15.97 -0.34
N SER A 96 4.84 15.72 0.71
CA SER A 96 6.27 15.92 0.61
C SER A 96 6.95 14.84 -0.23
N LYS A 97 8.04 15.20 -0.90
CA LYS A 97 8.94 14.24 -1.54
C LYS A 97 9.94 13.61 -0.55
N ALA A 98 9.74 13.86 0.74
CA ALA A 98 10.68 13.43 1.77
C ALA A 98 10.59 11.90 1.95
N ASP A 99 11.74 11.28 2.02
CA ASP A 99 11.85 9.89 2.42
C ASP A 99 11.40 9.73 3.87
N MET A 100 10.25 9.10 4.07
CA MET A 100 9.67 8.88 5.39
C MET A 100 10.55 7.97 6.27
N THR A 101 11.40 7.15 5.66
CA THR A 101 12.32 6.29 6.42
C THR A 101 13.33 7.10 7.23
N GLN A 102 13.62 8.35 6.82
CA GLN A 102 14.51 9.24 7.55
C GLN A 102 13.94 9.71 8.91
N THR A 103 12.63 9.54 9.13
CA THR A 103 12.00 9.83 10.42
C THR A 103 12.14 8.69 11.42
N LEU A 104 12.48 7.48 10.93
CA LEU A 104 12.69 6.30 11.77
C LEU A 104 14.07 6.30 12.43
N PRO A 105 14.22 5.70 13.62
CA PRO A 105 15.52 5.45 14.22
C PRO A 105 16.42 4.63 13.27
N GLU A 106 17.72 4.86 13.34
CA GLU A 106 18.70 4.25 12.42
C GLU A 106 18.70 2.72 12.46
N SER A 107 18.42 2.13 13.62
CA SER A 107 18.26 0.68 13.82
C SER A 107 17.14 0.10 12.97
N TYR A 108 15.99 0.76 12.92
CA TYR A 108 14.84 0.33 12.10
C TYR A 108 15.05 0.59 10.62
N ARG A 109 15.70 1.71 10.26
CA ARG A 109 15.98 2.06 8.88
C ARG A 109 16.91 1.06 8.18
N LYS A 110 17.90 0.50 8.89
CA LYS A 110 18.80 -0.53 8.37
C LYS A 110 18.10 -1.87 8.12
N THR A 111 17.05 -2.16 8.90
CA THR A 111 16.28 -3.41 8.80
C THR A 111 15.17 -3.32 7.78
N LEU A 112 14.54 -2.14 7.62
CA LEU A 112 13.46 -1.88 6.69
C LEU A 112 14.02 -1.34 5.36
N GLN A 113 14.35 -2.25 4.43
CA GLN A 113 14.70 -1.89 3.06
C GLN A 113 13.40 -1.57 2.29
N ILE A 114 12.90 -0.33 2.42
CA ILE A 114 11.69 0.12 1.73
C ILE A 114 12.05 0.46 0.29
N THR A 115 11.42 -0.23 -0.67
CA THR A 115 11.60 0.07 -2.11
C THR A 115 10.92 1.39 -2.49
N PRO A 116 11.34 2.03 -3.60
CA PRO A 116 10.67 3.24 -4.12
C PRO A 116 9.17 3.04 -4.35
N GLU A 117 8.76 1.85 -4.81
CA GLU A 117 7.33 1.51 -5.02
C GLU A 117 6.55 1.43 -3.72
N GLN A 118 7.15 0.84 -2.67
CA GLN A 118 6.56 0.80 -1.33
C GLN A 118 6.43 2.20 -0.73
N GLN A 119 7.42 3.07 -0.96
CA GLN A 119 7.38 4.46 -0.52
C GLN A 119 6.24 5.22 -1.22
N GLU A 120 6.08 5.04 -2.53
CA GLU A 120 4.97 5.65 -3.27
C GLU A 120 3.60 5.12 -2.83
N ALA A 121 3.49 3.81 -2.57
CA ALA A 121 2.27 3.21 -2.02
C ALA A 121 1.91 3.81 -0.66
N MET A 122 2.90 4.05 0.21
CA MET A 122 2.72 4.72 1.50
C MET A 122 2.26 6.17 1.34
N HIS A 123 2.84 6.94 0.42
CA HIS A 123 2.37 8.29 0.13
C HIS A 123 0.94 8.31 -0.43
N ARG A 124 0.57 7.35 -1.29
CA ARG A 124 -0.82 7.21 -1.77
C ARG A 124 -1.79 6.92 -0.62
N MET A 125 -1.42 6.02 0.29
CA MET A 125 -2.23 5.71 1.48
C MET A 125 -2.43 6.94 2.37
N LEU A 126 -1.35 7.69 2.63
CA LEU A 126 -1.41 8.92 3.45
C LEU A 126 -2.24 10.01 2.78
N ARG A 127 -2.20 10.15 1.45
CA ARG A 127 -3.07 11.10 0.74
C ARG A 127 -4.55 10.73 0.90
N LEU A 128 -4.90 9.45 0.80
CA LEU A 128 -6.27 9.01 1.02
C LEU A 128 -6.72 9.26 2.47
N LEU A 129 -5.87 8.96 3.44
CA LEU A 129 -6.14 9.23 4.85
C LEU A 129 -6.27 10.75 5.10
N PHE A 130 -5.42 11.57 4.50
CA PHE A 130 -5.51 13.03 4.57
C PHE A 130 -6.87 13.54 4.08
N TYR A 131 -7.33 13.11 2.91
CA TYR A 131 -8.62 13.55 2.39
C TYR A 131 -9.80 13.08 3.26
N LEU A 132 -9.73 11.86 3.80
CA LEU A 132 -10.73 11.35 4.73
C LEU A 132 -10.79 12.22 5.99
N LEU A 133 -9.64 12.54 6.59
CA LEU A 133 -9.57 13.35 7.80
C LEU A 133 -10.01 14.81 7.53
N VAL A 134 -9.59 15.41 6.42
CA VAL A 134 -10.04 16.77 6.06
C VAL A 134 -11.55 16.81 5.90
N LEU A 135 -12.15 15.83 5.23
CA LEU A 135 -13.60 15.75 5.09
C LEU A 135 -14.29 15.63 6.44
N HIS A 136 -13.76 14.76 7.32
CA HIS A 136 -14.31 14.59 8.66
C HIS A 136 -14.14 15.86 9.51
N THR A 137 -12.98 16.50 9.50
CA THR A 137 -12.72 17.77 10.22
C THR A 137 -13.72 18.87 9.80
N VAL A 138 -14.00 18.99 8.49
CA VAL A 138 -15.01 19.94 8.00
C VAL A 138 -16.41 19.57 8.49
N LEU A 139 -16.74 18.28 8.49
CA LEU A 139 -18.01 17.78 8.98
C LEU A 139 -18.16 18.02 10.49
N ALA A 140 -17.14 17.72 11.29
CA ALA A 140 -17.12 17.94 12.73
C ALA A 140 -17.22 19.43 13.07
N PHE A 141 -16.46 20.29 12.35
CA PHE A 141 -16.56 21.75 12.51
C PHE A 141 -17.97 22.27 12.23
N THR A 142 -18.58 21.85 11.11
CA THR A 142 -19.91 22.33 10.74
C THR A 142 -20.99 21.80 11.68
N SER A 143 -20.84 20.56 12.17
CA SER A 143 -21.77 19.94 13.11
C SER A 143 -21.88 20.69 14.43
N ALA A 144 -20.80 21.32 14.88
CA ALA A 144 -20.77 22.13 16.10
C ALA A 144 -21.78 23.30 16.09
N PHE A 145 -22.17 23.76 14.91
CA PHE A 145 -23.08 24.92 14.76
C PHE A 145 -24.48 24.54 14.25
N ILE A 146 -24.63 23.37 13.65
CA ILE A 146 -25.89 22.98 12.95
C ILE A 146 -26.69 21.96 13.75
N PHE A 147 -26.00 21.01 14.42
CA PHE A 147 -26.64 19.90 15.09
C PHE A 147 -26.70 20.12 16.62
N ASP A 148 -27.59 19.34 17.28
CA ASP A 148 -27.61 19.23 18.73
C ASP A 148 -26.33 18.58 19.27
N GLU A 149 -26.20 18.60 20.60
CA GLU A 149 -25.00 18.14 21.30
C GLU A 149 -24.73 16.65 21.07
N GLU A 150 -25.77 15.82 21.06
CA GLU A 150 -25.65 14.37 20.95
C GLU A 150 -25.14 13.97 19.56
N ILE A 151 -25.70 14.56 18.50
CA ILE A 151 -25.27 14.31 17.12
C ILE A 151 -23.86 14.85 16.88
N HIS A 152 -23.56 16.04 17.41
CA HIS A 152 -22.24 16.63 17.30
C HIS A 152 -21.17 15.74 17.95
N GLN A 153 -21.37 15.29 19.19
CA GLN A 153 -20.45 14.40 19.89
C GLN A 153 -20.25 13.08 19.17
N PHE A 154 -21.31 12.50 18.58
CA PHE A 154 -21.19 11.30 17.76
C PHE A 154 -20.31 11.54 16.52
N ILE A 155 -20.48 12.67 15.84
CA ILE A 155 -19.68 13.01 14.65
C ILE A 155 -18.23 13.24 15.05
N GLU A 156 -17.97 14.03 16.08
CA GLU A 156 -16.63 14.44 16.49
C GLU A 156 -15.77 13.27 16.99
N GLY A 157 -16.35 12.34 17.74
CA GLY A 157 -15.66 11.20 18.35
C GLY A 157 -15.89 9.87 17.62
N PRO A 158 -16.98 9.13 17.93
CA PRO A 158 -17.22 7.77 17.43
C PRO A 158 -17.13 7.63 15.92
N LEU A 159 -17.66 8.60 15.16
CA LEU A 159 -17.64 8.54 13.68
C LEU A 159 -16.21 8.55 13.14
N LEU A 160 -15.31 9.35 13.72
CA LEU A 160 -13.90 9.39 13.31
C LEU A 160 -13.25 8.02 13.47
N TYR A 161 -13.43 7.36 14.60
CA TYR A 161 -12.85 6.04 14.85
C TYR A 161 -13.44 4.98 13.91
N ILE A 162 -14.73 5.00 13.66
CA ILE A 162 -15.40 4.11 12.70
C ILE A 162 -14.78 4.29 11.30
N LEU A 163 -14.61 5.53 10.84
CA LEU A 163 -14.02 5.82 9.52
C LEU A 163 -12.57 5.36 9.42
N ILE A 164 -11.77 5.57 10.46
CA ILE A 164 -10.36 5.10 10.50
C ILE A 164 -10.31 3.57 10.47
N ILE A 165 -11.14 2.89 11.27
CA ILE A 165 -11.20 1.42 11.30
C ILE A 165 -11.61 0.88 9.92
N LEU A 166 -12.66 1.43 9.31
CA LEU A 166 -13.11 1.03 7.98
C LEU A 166 -12.06 1.28 6.91
N PHE A 167 -11.32 2.39 7.00
CA PHE A 167 -10.21 2.69 6.09
C PHE A 167 -9.13 1.61 6.16
N PHE A 168 -8.63 1.28 7.36
CA PHE A 168 -7.59 0.26 7.49
C PHE A 168 -8.09 -1.15 7.19
N LEU A 169 -9.35 -1.46 7.55
CA LEU A 169 -9.97 -2.74 7.19
C LEU A 169 -10.06 -2.92 5.67
N THR A 170 -10.46 -1.87 4.95
CA THR A 170 -10.52 -1.87 3.48
C THR A 170 -9.14 -2.12 2.87
N LEU A 171 -8.11 -1.46 3.38
CA LEU A 171 -6.72 -1.70 2.94
C LEU A 171 -6.25 -3.13 3.25
N PHE A 172 -6.57 -3.63 4.43
CA PHE A 172 -6.22 -5.00 4.84
C PHE A 172 -6.88 -6.04 3.93
N VAL A 173 -8.20 -5.92 3.70
CA VAL A 173 -8.95 -6.84 2.81
C VAL A 173 -8.39 -6.77 1.39
N LYS A 174 -8.19 -5.56 0.85
CA LYS A 174 -7.60 -5.38 -0.48
C LYS A 174 -6.24 -6.06 -0.59
N ASN A 175 -5.34 -5.85 0.37
CA ASN A 175 -4.01 -6.46 0.37
C ASN A 175 -4.08 -7.99 0.49
N ARG A 176 -5.01 -8.53 1.29
CA ARG A 176 -5.25 -9.98 1.39
C ARG A 176 -5.75 -10.57 0.07
N LEU A 177 -6.69 -9.89 -0.60
CA LEU A 177 -7.20 -10.33 -1.91
C LEU A 177 -6.11 -10.30 -2.98
N LEU A 178 -5.30 -9.24 -3.02
CA LEU A 178 -4.16 -9.14 -3.94
C LEU A 178 -3.10 -10.22 -3.66
N ALA A 179 -2.76 -10.46 -2.41
CA ALA A 179 -1.83 -11.52 -2.01
C ALA A 179 -2.36 -12.91 -2.40
N LYS A 180 -3.66 -13.18 -2.19
CA LYS A 180 -4.29 -14.42 -2.61
C LYS A 180 -4.27 -14.58 -4.14
N ALA A 181 -4.59 -13.53 -4.88
CA ALA A 181 -4.51 -13.54 -6.33
C ALA A 181 -3.08 -13.79 -6.83
N ALA A 182 -2.08 -13.14 -6.22
CA ALA A 182 -0.67 -13.36 -6.56
C ALA A 182 -0.16 -14.77 -6.20
N SER A 183 -0.68 -15.37 -5.12
CA SER A 183 -0.31 -16.75 -4.74
C SER A 183 -0.93 -17.82 -5.65
N GLN A 184 -1.98 -17.48 -6.40
CA GLN A 184 -2.60 -18.34 -7.39
C GLN A 184 -2.06 -18.12 -8.81
N ASP A 185 -1.17 -17.12 -8.97
CA ASP A 185 -0.57 -16.81 -10.26
C ASP A 185 0.60 -17.76 -10.54
N GLU A 186 0.71 -18.21 -11.78
CA GLU A 186 1.79 -19.06 -12.24
C GLU A 186 3.12 -18.24 -12.23
N TRP A 187 4.16 -18.82 -11.63
CA TRP A 187 5.51 -18.20 -11.64
C TRP A 187 6.30 -18.71 -12.84
N LEU A 188 6.79 -17.77 -13.63
CA LEU A 188 7.61 -18.04 -14.81
C LEU A 188 9.06 -17.61 -14.56
N PRO A 189 10.06 -18.36 -15.06
CA PRO A 189 11.44 -17.90 -15.08
C PRO A 189 11.58 -16.74 -16.05
N ILE A 190 12.30 -15.71 -15.64
CA ILE A 190 12.73 -14.63 -16.55
C ILE A 190 14.11 -14.98 -17.06
N VAL A 191 14.27 -14.90 -18.37
CA VAL A 191 15.51 -15.29 -19.03
C VAL A 191 16.13 -14.11 -19.79
N ASN A 192 17.45 -14.19 -20.03
CA ASN A 192 18.13 -13.30 -20.96
C ASN A 192 18.02 -13.85 -22.42
N GLU A 193 18.55 -13.14 -23.39
CA GLU A 193 18.53 -13.55 -24.80
C GLU A 193 19.25 -14.88 -25.08
N LYS A 194 20.09 -15.35 -24.16
CA LYS A 194 20.77 -16.65 -24.23
C LYS A 194 19.94 -17.78 -23.63
N GLY A 195 18.75 -17.48 -23.07
CA GLY A 195 17.89 -18.43 -22.37
C GLY A 195 18.33 -18.76 -20.95
N GLU A 196 19.29 -18.03 -20.37
CA GLU A 196 19.74 -18.22 -18.99
C GLU A 196 18.78 -17.55 -18.03
N VAL A 197 18.40 -18.24 -16.95
CA VAL A 197 17.47 -17.72 -15.94
C VAL A 197 18.15 -16.61 -15.14
N VAL A 198 17.59 -15.40 -15.23
CA VAL A 198 18.09 -14.19 -14.55
C VAL A 198 17.14 -13.70 -13.43
N GLY A 199 15.94 -14.29 -13.33
CA GLY A 199 14.95 -13.91 -12.34
C GLY A 199 13.69 -14.75 -12.42
N LYS A 200 12.63 -14.26 -11.76
CA LYS A 200 11.29 -14.84 -11.83
C LYS A 200 10.23 -13.73 -11.76
N ALA A 201 9.11 -13.93 -12.43
CA ALA A 201 7.94 -13.05 -12.33
C ALA A 201 6.65 -13.87 -12.43
N THR A 202 5.52 -13.29 -12.01
CA THR A 202 4.24 -13.94 -12.21
C THR A 202 3.82 -13.82 -13.68
N ARG A 203 3.06 -14.80 -14.17
CA ARG A 203 2.50 -14.79 -15.53
C ARG A 203 1.78 -13.49 -15.83
N ARG A 204 1.02 -12.95 -14.86
CA ARG A 204 0.36 -11.66 -14.99
C ARG A 204 1.34 -10.52 -15.25
N SER A 205 2.45 -10.48 -14.51
CA SER A 205 3.50 -9.45 -14.72
C SER A 205 4.13 -9.57 -16.10
N CYS A 206 4.42 -10.79 -16.58
CA CYS A 206 5.00 -11.02 -17.91
C CYS A 206 4.08 -10.52 -19.05
N HIS A 207 2.76 -10.61 -18.86
CA HIS A 207 1.76 -10.23 -19.86
C HIS A 207 1.11 -8.84 -19.63
N SER A 208 1.67 -8.00 -18.76
CA SER A 208 1.15 -6.64 -18.45
C SER A 208 1.89 -5.52 -19.17
N GLY A 209 2.57 -5.81 -20.27
CA GLY A 209 3.37 -4.82 -21.01
C GLY A 209 4.76 -4.57 -20.42
N SER A 210 5.23 -5.44 -19.52
CA SER A 210 6.55 -5.32 -18.87
C SER A 210 7.72 -5.73 -19.75
N MET A 211 7.48 -6.33 -20.92
CA MET A 211 8.49 -6.86 -21.85
C MET A 211 9.49 -7.84 -21.20
N LEU A 212 9.06 -8.55 -20.14
CA LEU A 212 9.88 -9.53 -19.44
C LEU A 212 9.99 -10.81 -20.29
N LEU A 213 11.19 -11.13 -20.75
CA LEU A 213 11.47 -12.30 -21.57
C LEU A 213 11.32 -13.57 -20.71
N HIS A 214 10.44 -14.47 -21.14
CA HIS A 214 10.16 -15.75 -20.47
C HIS A 214 9.99 -16.88 -21.48
N PRO A 215 10.38 -18.13 -21.17
CA PRO A 215 10.36 -19.22 -22.13
C PRO A 215 8.94 -19.76 -22.31
N VAL A 216 8.63 -20.08 -23.55
CA VAL A 216 7.43 -20.81 -23.97
C VAL A 216 7.83 -22.00 -24.86
N VAL A 217 7.02 -23.04 -24.86
CA VAL A 217 7.18 -24.16 -25.77
C VAL A 217 6.10 -24.13 -26.84
N HIS A 218 6.49 -24.44 -28.06
CA HIS A 218 5.58 -24.63 -29.20
C HIS A 218 5.81 -26.00 -29.82
N LEU A 219 4.74 -26.75 -30.08
CA LEU A 219 4.79 -28.04 -30.77
C LEU A 219 4.03 -27.96 -32.08
N HIS A 220 4.72 -28.29 -33.17
CA HIS A 220 4.10 -28.50 -34.49
C HIS A 220 3.89 -29.99 -34.70
N LEU A 221 2.66 -30.39 -34.94
CA LEU A 221 2.33 -31.76 -35.36
C LEU A 221 2.25 -31.81 -36.86
N ILE A 222 2.97 -32.79 -37.45
CA ILE A 222 3.04 -33.00 -38.89
C ILE A 222 2.64 -34.42 -39.17
N ASN A 223 1.69 -34.62 -40.08
CA ASN A 223 1.28 -35.96 -40.49
C ASN A 223 2.27 -36.54 -41.54
N GLU A 224 2.03 -37.81 -41.93
CA GLU A 224 2.86 -38.51 -42.94
C GLU A 224 2.87 -37.84 -44.30
N GLN A 225 1.81 -37.09 -44.63
CA GLN A 225 1.69 -36.32 -45.88
C GLN A 225 2.32 -34.94 -45.83
N GLY A 226 2.94 -34.57 -44.70
CA GLY A 226 3.57 -33.27 -44.51
C GLY A 226 2.62 -32.13 -44.10
N ASN A 227 1.34 -32.40 -43.82
CA ASN A 227 0.41 -31.40 -43.38
C ASN A 227 0.65 -31.04 -41.91
N ILE A 228 0.54 -29.76 -41.58
CA ILE A 228 0.73 -29.21 -40.24
C ILE A 228 -0.64 -29.08 -39.58
N TYR A 229 -0.78 -29.57 -38.35
CA TYR A 229 -1.94 -29.38 -37.53
C TYR A 229 -1.90 -27.98 -36.89
N LEU A 230 -2.97 -27.20 -37.06
CA LEU A 230 -3.15 -25.89 -36.45
C LEU A 230 -4.44 -25.91 -35.62
N GLN A 231 -4.41 -25.22 -34.48
CA GLN A 231 -5.62 -25.02 -33.67
C GLN A 231 -6.14 -23.59 -33.83
N LYS A 232 -7.47 -23.43 -33.82
CA LYS A 232 -8.09 -22.12 -33.79
C LYS A 232 -8.32 -21.70 -32.35
N ARG A 233 -7.72 -20.58 -31.94
CA ARG A 233 -7.85 -20.05 -30.57
C ARG A 233 -9.28 -19.69 -30.28
N SER A 234 -9.71 -19.94 -29.03
CA SER A 234 -11.04 -19.57 -28.59
C SER A 234 -11.23 -18.03 -28.63
N MET A 235 -12.44 -17.59 -29.01
CA MET A 235 -12.84 -16.17 -28.94
C MET A 235 -12.86 -15.61 -27.52
N LYS A 236 -12.81 -16.47 -26.48
CA LYS A 236 -12.75 -16.08 -25.06
C LYS A 236 -11.32 -15.81 -24.55
N LYS A 237 -10.30 -16.07 -25.35
CA LYS A 237 -8.91 -15.80 -24.97
C LYS A 237 -8.63 -14.29 -25.06
N ASN A 238 -7.88 -13.75 -24.09
CA ASN A 238 -7.51 -12.33 -24.05
C ASN A 238 -6.44 -11.95 -25.11
N PHE A 239 -5.65 -12.93 -25.54
CA PHE A 239 -4.57 -12.70 -26.50
C PHE A 239 -4.89 -13.42 -27.80
N LEU A 240 -4.87 -12.70 -28.94
CA LEU A 240 -5.12 -13.17 -30.31
C LEU A 240 -6.38 -14.07 -30.40
N PRO A 241 -7.60 -13.64 -29.99
CA PRO A 241 -8.81 -14.44 -30.06
C PRO A 241 -9.16 -14.80 -31.52
N GLY A 242 -9.52 -16.06 -31.75
CA GLY A 242 -9.96 -16.54 -33.05
C GLY A 242 -8.83 -16.74 -34.10
N MET A 243 -7.61 -16.42 -33.78
CA MET A 243 -6.45 -16.64 -34.65
C MET A 243 -6.04 -18.12 -34.69
N TRP A 244 -5.33 -18.49 -35.75
CA TRP A 244 -4.71 -19.82 -35.86
C TRP A 244 -3.40 -19.85 -35.08
N ASP A 245 -3.13 -20.96 -34.41
CA ASP A 245 -1.98 -21.18 -33.56
C ASP A 245 -1.39 -22.55 -33.79
N THR A 246 -0.20 -22.81 -33.24
CA THR A 246 0.47 -24.10 -33.26
C THR A 246 -0.38 -25.18 -32.59
N ALA A 247 -0.07 -26.45 -32.81
CA ALA A 247 -0.80 -27.58 -32.23
C ALA A 247 -0.81 -27.52 -30.70
N VAL A 248 0.29 -27.13 -30.06
CA VAL A 248 0.46 -26.91 -28.64
C VAL A 248 1.31 -25.68 -28.38
N GLY A 249 0.93 -24.88 -27.42
CA GLY A 249 1.71 -23.70 -26.99
C GLY A 249 1.49 -23.40 -25.51
N GLY A 250 2.58 -23.35 -24.74
CA GLY A 250 2.46 -23.09 -23.31
C GLY A 250 3.73 -22.56 -22.66
N HIS A 251 3.57 -22.07 -21.43
CA HIS A 251 4.69 -21.51 -20.65
C HIS A 251 5.50 -22.60 -19.97
N VAL A 252 6.78 -22.35 -19.79
CA VAL A 252 7.64 -23.16 -18.94
C VAL A 252 7.52 -22.63 -17.50
N ALA A 253 7.07 -23.45 -16.56
CA ALA A 253 6.94 -23.06 -15.18
C ALA A 253 8.31 -22.86 -14.49
N LEU A 254 8.35 -22.09 -13.41
CA LEU A 254 9.57 -21.87 -12.65
C LEU A 254 10.14 -23.20 -12.13
N GLY A 255 11.38 -23.53 -12.53
CA GLY A 255 12.05 -24.78 -12.14
C GLY A 255 11.68 -25.99 -13.00
N GLU A 256 10.77 -25.85 -13.97
CA GLU A 256 10.40 -26.90 -14.92
C GLU A 256 11.44 -26.96 -16.08
N LYS A 257 11.71 -28.18 -16.57
CA LYS A 257 12.52 -28.37 -17.78
C LYS A 257 11.66 -28.19 -19.03
N ILE A 258 12.26 -27.72 -20.11
CA ILE A 258 11.56 -27.50 -21.39
C ILE A 258 10.87 -28.76 -21.89
N GLU A 259 11.52 -29.93 -21.77
CA GLU A 259 10.96 -31.22 -22.20
C GLU A 259 9.76 -31.63 -21.35
N ASP A 260 9.75 -31.30 -20.05
CA ASP A 260 8.66 -31.63 -19.14
C ASP A 260 7.47 -30.69 -19.36
N ALA A 261 7.75 -29.38 -19.59
CA ALA A 261 6.74 -28.41 -20.00
C ALA A 261 6.06 -28.83 -21.32
N LEU A 262 6.86 -29.26 -22.32
CA LEU A 262 6.33 -29.73 -23.60
C LEU A 262 5.40 -30.94 -23.42
N LYS A 263 5.78 -31.94 -22.58
CA LYS A 263 4.92 -33.11 -22.29
C LYS A 263 3.66 -32.70 -21.57
N ARG A 264 3.75 -31.84 -20.57
CA ARG A 264 2.61 -31.36 -19.79
C ARG A 264 1.61 -30.62 -20.70
N GLU A 265 2.06 -29.62 -21.44
CA GLU A 265 1.21 -28.84 -22.34
C GLU A 265 0.59 -29.73 -23.46
N THR A 266 1.36 -30.70 -24.00
CA THR A 266 0.84 -31.67 -24.99
C THR A 266 -0.27 -32.54 -24.40
N PHE A 267 -0.14 -32.94 -23.15
CA PHE A 267 -1.19 -33.72 -22.50
C PHE A 267 -2.40 -32.83 -22.19
N GLU A 268 -2.21 -31.63 -21.69
CA GLU A 268 -3.29 -30.70 -21.32
C GLU A 268 -4.13 -30.27 -22.54
N GLU A 269 -3.48 -29.98 -23.67
CA GLU A 269 -4.19 -29.48 -24.85
C GLU A 269 -4.69 -30.60 -25.80
N LEU A 270 -3.97 -31.71 -25.91
CA LEU A 270 -4.28 -32.77 -26.88
C LEU A 270 -4.57 -34.14 -26.27
N GLY A 271 -4.34 -34.33 -24.95
CA GLY A 271 -4.50 -35.62 -24.28
C GLY A 271 -3.43 -36.68 -24.68
N ILE A 272 -2.34 -36.25 -25.32
CA ILE A 272 -1.29 -37.15 -25.83
C ILE A 272 -0.23 -37.34 -24.74
N THR A 273 0.04 -38.57 -24.32
CA THR A 273 1.05 -38.90 -23.29
C THR A 273 2.36 -39.45 -23.87
N LYS A 274 2.35 -40.01 -25.09
CA LYS A 274 3.52 -40.62 -25.71
C LYS A 274 3.70 -40.09 -27.11
N PHE A 275 4.79 -39.39 -27.34
CA PHE A 275 5.17 -38.85 -28.66
C PHE A 275 6.69 -38.73 -28.75
N LYS A 276 7.18 -38.61 -29.98
CA LYS A 276 8.58 -38.26 -30.25
C LYS A 276 8.63 -36.85 -30.83
N ALA A 277 9.42 -35.95 -30.22
CA ALA A 277 9.63 -34.63 -30.71
C ALA A 277 11.10 -34.43 -31.11
N ARG A 278 11.33 -33.59 -32.14
CA ARG A 278 12.64 -33.14 -32.56
C ARG A 278 12.72 -31.64 -32.31
N PHE A 279 13.74 -31.20 -31.63
CA PHE A 279 14.00 -29.76 -31.46
C PHE A 279 14.35 -29.13 -32.82
N LEU A 280 13.64 -28.06 -33.17
CA LEU A 280 13.83 -27.34 -34.44
C LEU A 280 14.63 -26.07 -34.24
N GLY A 281 14.54 -25.41 -33.13
CA GLY A 281 15.22 -24.16 -32.80
C GLY A 281 14.56 -23.37 -31.71
N SER A 282 15.21 -22.28 -31.30
CA SER A 282 14.66 -21.28 -30.39
C SER A 282 14.84 -19.88 -31.00
N TYR A 283 13.95 -18.99 -30.73
CA TYR A 283 14.02 -17.60 -31.19
C TYR A 283 13.31 -16.68 -30.14
N VAL A 284 13.69 -15.41 -30.14
CA VAL A 284 13.02 -14.40 -29.38
C VAL A 284 11.86 -13.88 -30.22
N TRP A 285 10.67 -13.86 -29.60
CA TRP A 285 9.49 -13.33 -30.21
C TRP A 285 8.91 -12.19 -29.37
N GLU A 286 8.57 -11.10 -30.02
CA GLU A 286 8.02 -9.91 -29.42
C GLU A 286 6.64 -9.66 -30.03
N SER A 287 5.60 -9.57 -29.18
CA SER A 287 4.29 -9.16 -29.65
C SER A 287 4.09 -7.68 -29.33
N SER A 288 3.93 -6.89 -30.37
CA SER A 288 3.48 -5.50 -30.29
C SER A 288 1.99 -5.39 -29.96
#